data_e9c53d8dab6891d36dabb4ac6dbf1a81
#
_entry.id   e9c53d8dab6891d36dabb4ac6dbf1a81
#
_cell.length_a   1.000
_cell.length_b   1.000
_cell.length_c   1.000
_cell.angle_alpha   90.00
_cell.angle_beta   90.00
_cell.angle_gamma   90.00
#
_symmetry.space_group_name_H-M   'P 1'
#
loop_
_entity.id
_entity.type
_entity.pdbx_description
1 polymer ?
#
loop_
_entity_poly.entity_id
_entity_poly.type
_entity_poly.pdbx_seq_one_letter_code
_entity_poly.pdbx_strand_id
1 'polypeptide(L)'
;NVAGIGNGARNGVLLKGSEVISDFSKVDTILFDKTGTLTVGNPSVGETIHYSGNRDEVLSYLASVEHESDHPLEKAVSREIGKTEFLPVNRTDVVKGGGIVAEVQGHEVAVGNALLMEKQGVFLSEKVKADIERLSADGNSIVLTAIDGELNLLMGVRDQLRPGVKEQLQRLKKQKVKNLVMLSGDNQGTVDAVSRELGLTKAYGDMLPKDKSDHVKRLKEKGQTVAFVGDGVNDSPSLALADVGIAMGGGTDVAIETSDVVLMNSDISRLPHALGLAKATALNMKQNIAIAVGVVLLLFAGLFFSSWVNMSVGMLVHEASILVVILNGMRLLGYRQKK
;
A
#
# COMPACT_ATOMS: atom_id res chain seq x y z
N ASN A 1 13.30 14.65 17.78
CA ASN A 1 12.37 14.34 16.66
C ASN A 1 12.65 15.17 15.42
N VAL A 2 12.92 16.51 15.57
CA VAL A 2 13.14 17.42 14.42
C VAL A 2 14.23 16.91 13.49
N ALA A 3 15.37 16.45 14.02
CA ALA A 3 16.47 15.90 13.22
C ALA A 3 16.06 14.62 12.46
N GLY A 4 15.26 13.75 13.06
CA GLY A 4 14.71 12.56 12.40
C GLY A 4 13.75 12.94 11.27
N ILE A 5 12.81 13.84 11.52
CA ILE A 5 11.87 14.35 10.49
C ILE A 5 12.64 15.00 9.33
N GLY A 6 13.65 15.84 9.65
CA GLY A 6 14.49 16.48 8.66
C GLY A 6 15.31 15.50 7.82
N ASN A 7 15.84 14.43 8.42
CA ASN A 7 16.50 13.35 7.68
C ASN A 7 15.51 12.63 6.76
N GLY A 8 14.32 12.32 7.27
CA GLY A 8 13.25 11.71 6.48
C GLY A 8 12.94 12.52 5.21
N ALA A 9 12.66 13.80 5.37
CA ALA A 9 12.35 14.70 4.26
C ALA A 9 13.46 14.75 3.20
N ARG A 10 14.73 14.82 3.62
CA ARG A 10 15.89 14.76 2.71
C ARG A 10 16.00 13.46 1.95
N ASN A 11 15.50 12.38 2.51
CA ASN A 11 15.53 11.04 1.92
C ASN A 11 14.19 10.62 1.28
N GLY A 12 13.32 11.59 1.00
CA GLY A 12 12.05 11.34 0.31
C GLY A 12 10.99 10.67 1.17
N VAL A 13 11.03 10.87 2.48
CA VAL A 13 10.04 10.38 3.44
C VAL A 13 9.48 11.55 4.24
N LEU A 14 8.18 11.80 4.14
CA LEU A 14 7.48 12.77 4.97
C LEU A 14 6.86 12.05 6.18
N LEU A 15 7.34 12.38 7.38
CA LEU A 15 6.79 11.92 8.65
C LEU A 15 5.96 13.04 9.27
N LYS A 16 4.65 12.83 9.47
CA LYS A 16 3.72 13.89 9.89
C LYS A 16 3.62 14.10 11.40
N GLY A 17 4.67 13.79 12.13
CA GLY A 17 4.71 14.09 13.57
C GLY A 17 5.58 13.14 14.39
N SER A 18 5.77 13.49 15.65
CA SER A 18 6.58 12.71 16.59
C SER A 18 5.85 11.46 17.11
N GLU A 19 4.53 11.50 17.20
CA GLU A 19 3.72 10.34 17.58
C GLU A 19 3.81 9.25 16.51
N VAL A 20 3.76 9.63 15.23
CA VAL A 20 3.96 8.75 14.08
C VAL A 20 5.30 8.00 14.18
N ILE A 21 6.38 8.68 14.55
CA ILE A 21 7.70 8.06 14.73
C ILE A 21 7.66 6.98 15.81
N SER A 22 7.01 7.28 16.94
CA SER A 22 6.88 6.32 18.05
C SER A 22 6.12 5.07 17.61
N ASP A 23 4.97 5.23 16.97
CA ASP A 23 4.12 4.13 16.53
C ASP A 23 4.77 3.34 15.40
N PHE A 24 5.38 4.03 14.43
CA PHE A 24 6.09 3.38 13.32
C PHE A 24 7.27 2.54 13.82
N SER A 25 7.97 2.98 14.86
CA SER A 25 9.07 2.21 15.44
C SER A 25 8.66 0.86 16.02
N LYS A 26 7.39 0.71 16.39
CA LYS A 26 6.81 -0.49 17.00
C LYS A 26 6.13 -1.43 16.00
N VAL A 27 5.97 -1.02 14.75
CA VAL A 27 5.26 -1.79 13.72
C VAL A 27 5.88 -3.19 13.58
N ASP A 28 5.04 -4.19 13.71
CA ASP A 28 5.37 -5.61 13.55
C ASP A 28 4.68 -6.27 12.34
N THR A 29 3.65 -5.61 11.82
CA THR A 29 2.83 -6.07 10.69
C THR A 29 2.63 -4.93 9.70
N ILE A 30 2.96 -5.18 8.43
CA ILE A 30 2.71 -4.23 7.35
C ILE A 30 1.77 -4.87 6.34
N LEU A 31 0.65 -4.20 6.09
CA LEU A 31 -0.32 -4.55 5.06
C LEU A 31 -0.06 -3.69 3.84
N PHE A 32 -0.02 -4.31 2.68
CA PHE A 32 0.18 -3.63 1.39
C PHE A 32 -1.05 -3.79 0.53
N ASP A 33 -1.53 -2.71 -0.06
CA ASP A 33 -2.34 -2.84 -1.26
C ASP A 33 -1.46 -3.35 -2.42
N LYS A 34 -2.04 -4.04 -3.40
CA LYS A 34 -1.27 -4.53 -4.56
C LYS A 34 -1.06 -3.43 -5.58
N THR A 35 -2.15 -2.93 -6.13
CA THR A 35 -2.15 -2.03 -7.30
C THR A 35 -1.68 -0.63 -6.94
N GLY A 36 -0.71 -0.09 -7.69
CA GLY A 36 -0.14 1.23 -7.43
C GLY A 36 0.81 1.28 -6.22
N THR A 37 0.87 0.24 -5.39
CA THR A 37 1.73 0.14 -4.21
C THR A 37 2.88 -0.84 -4.43
N LEU A 38 2.63 -2.14 -4.49
CA LEU A 38 3.65 -3.15 -4.85
C LEU A 38 3.90 -3.18 -6.35
N THR A 39 2.91 -2.77 -7.13
CA THR A 39 2.98 -2.62 -8.59
C THR A 39 3.08 -1.16 -9.00
N VAL A 40 3.42 -0.92 -10.26
CA VAL A 40 3.59 0.43 -10.81
C VAL A 40 2.25 1.16 -10.99
N GLY A 41 1.13 0.43 -11.06
CA GLY A 41 -0.20 1.00 -11.36
C GLY A 41 -0.38 1.30 -12.84
N ASN A 42 0.33 0.59 -13.71
CA ASN A 42 0.26 0.72 -15.15
C ASN A 42 0.06 -0.66 -15.79
N PRO A 43 -1.17 -1.21 -15.70
CA PRO A 43 -1.46 -2.54 -16.19
C PRO A 43 -1.30 -2.65 -17.71
N SER A 44 -1.00 -3.85 -18.17
CA SER A 44 -0.95 -4.21 -19.59
C SER A 44 -1.72 -5.51 -19.83
N VAL A 45 -2.38 -5.61 -20.98
CA VAL A 45 -3.04 -6.84 -21.41
C VAL A 45 -1.97 -7.82 -21.88
N GLY A 46 -2.01 -9.04 -21.35
CA GLY A 46 -1.17 -10.15 -21.78
C GLY A 46 -1.92 -11.03 -22.77
N GLU A 47 -2.58 -12.07 -22.29
CA GLU A 47 -3.35 -13.01 -23.10
C GLU A 47 -4.82 -12.59 -23.19
N THR A 48 -5.38 -12.67 -24.39
CA THR A 48 -6.81 -12.45 -24.67
C THR A 48 -7.40 -13.72 -25.27
N ILE A 49 -8.45 -14.26 -24.67
CA ILE A 49 -9.15 -15.45 -25.14
C ILE A 49 -10.57 -15.05 -25.54
N HIS A 50 -10.92 -15.31 -26.78
CA HIS A 50 -12.24 -15.06 -27.36
C HIS A 50 -13.05 -16.36 -27.39
N TYR A 51 -14.25 -16.33 -26.83
CA TYR A 51 -15.11 -17.50 -26.72
C TYR A 51 -16.30 -17.49 -27.70
N SER A 52 -16.93 -16.33 -27.90
CA SER A 52 -18.12 -16.20 -28.73
C SER A 52 -18.32 -14.78 -29.28
N GLY A 53 -19.20 -14.64 -30.27
CA GLY A 53 -19.53 -13.39 -30.91
C GLY A 53 -18.49 -12.92 -31.95
N ASN A 54 -18.69 -11.74 -32.52
CA ASN A 54 -17.70 -11.11 -33.39
C ASN A 54 -16.61 -10.44 -32.54
N ARG A 55 -15.36 -10.82 -32.72
CA ARG A 55 -14.24 -10.34 -31.90
C ARG A 55 -14.10 -8.82 -31.95
N ASP A 56 -14.17 -8.21 -33.12
CA ASP A 56 -13.97 -6.77 -33.26
C ASP A 56 -15.13 -5.98 -32.64
N GLU A 57 -16.34 -6.50 -32.73
CA GLU A 57 -17.52 -5.93 -32.07
C GLU A 57 -17.42 -6.02 -30.55
N VAL A 58 -17.06 -7.18 -30.01
CA VAL A 58 -16.83 -7.39 -28.57
C VAL A 58 -15.76 -6.44 -28.05
N LEU A 59 -14.65 -6.28 -28.74
CA LEU A 59 -13.58 -5.36 -28.39
C LEU A 59 -14.03 -3.90 -28.44
N SER A 60 -14.87 -3.53 -29.41
CA SER A 60 -15.45 -2.19 -29.51
C SER A 60 -16.39 -1.88 -28.35
N TYR A 61 -17.21 -2.82 -27.93
CA TYR A 61 -18.07 -2.67 -26.76
C TYR A 61 -17.26 -2.55 -25.47
N LEU A 62 -16.28 -3.43 -25.31
CA LEU A 62 -15.35 -3.39 -24.15
C LEU A 62 -14.63 -2.03 -24.07
N ALA A 63 -14.07 -1.53 -25.18
CA ALA A 63 -13.39 -0.25 -25.21
C ALA A 63 -14.32 0.91 -24.84
N SER A 64 -15.56 0.88 -25.32
CA SER A 64 -16.54 1.93 -25.05
C SER A 64 -16.96 1.95 -23.57
N VAL A 65 -17.15 0.80 -22.96
CA VAL A 65 -17.49 0.68 -21.53
C VAL A 65 -16.32 1.11 -20.65
N GLU A 66 -15.10 0.66 -20.96
CA GLU A 66 -13.91 1.02 -20.21
C GLU A 66 -13.58 2.51 -20.33
N HIS A 67 -13.87 3.14 -21.48
CA HIS A 67 -13.67 4.58 -21.67
C HIS A 67 -14.53 5.44 -20.74
N GLU A 68 -15.70 4.96 -20.36
CA GLU A 68 -16.58 5.63 -19.39
C GLU A 68 -16.16 5.35 -17.92
N SER A 69 -15.18 4.48 -17.73
CA SER A 69 -14.70 4.13 -16.38
C SER A 69 -13.37 4.79 -16.09
N ASP A 70 -13.22 5.38 -14.88
CA ASP A 70 -11.94 5.89 -14.39
C ASP A 70 -11.01 4.76 -13.88
N HIS A 71 -11.22 3.52 -14.33
CA HIS A 71 -10.48 2.37 -13.85
C HIS A 71 -9.10 2.27 -14.53
N PRO A 72 -8.03 1.88 -13.81
CA PRO A 72 -6.69 1.72 -14.40
C PRO A 72 -6.61 0.77 -15.59
N LEU A 73 -7.57 -0.15 -15.73
CA LEU A 73 -7.70 -1.08 -16.85
C LEU A 73 -8.07 -0.40 -18.17
N GLU A 74 -8.77 0.74 -18.14
CA GLU A 74 -9.14 1.49 -19.36
C GLU A 74 -7.92 1.72 -20.26
N LYS A 75 -6.84 2.21 -19.68
CA LYS A 75 -5.61 2.50 -20.45
C LYS A 75 -4.95 1.24 -21.01
N ALA A 76 -5.05 0.11 -20.29
CA ALA A 76 -4.50 -1.16 -20.76
C ALA A 76 -5.31 -1.71 -21.92
N VAL A 77 -6.62 -1.72 -21.79
CA VAL A 77 -7.57 -2.18 -22.81
C VAL A 77 -7.51 -1.30 -24.05
N SER A 78 -7.51 0.02 -23.88
CA SER A 78 -7.43 0.98 -25.01
C SER A 78 -6.13 0.85 -25.81
N ARG A 79 -5.00 0.55 -25.14
CA ARG A 79 -3.73 0.30 -25.85
C ARG A 79 -3.76 -0.98 -26.67
N GLU A 80 -4.36 -2.04 -26.12
CA GLU A 80 -4.45 -3.34 -26.79
C GLU A 80 -5.38 -3.29 -28.01
N ILE A 81 -6.52 -2.61 -27.89
CA ILE A 81 -7.51 -2.52 -28.95
C ILE A 81 -7.07 -1.54 -30.04
N GLY A 82 -6.23 -0.56 -29.71
CA GLY A 82 -5.77 0.47 -30.65
C GLY A 82 -6.81 1.55 -30.92
N LYS A 83 -6.77 2.16 -32.11
CA LYS A 83 -7.73 3.20 -32.53
C LYS A 83 -9.08 2.57 -32.84
N THR A 84 -10.00 2.62 -31.86
CA THR A 84 -11.39 2.18 -32.01
C THR A 84 -12.29 3.41 -31.87
N GLU A 85 -13.33 3.49 -32.67
CA GLU A 85 -14.41 4.46 -32.43
C GLU A 85 -15.17 4.02 -31.20
N PHE A 86 -15.24 4.90 -30.18
CA PHE A 86 -16.06 4.65 -28.99
C PHE A 86 -17.53 4.78 -29.34
N LEU A 87 -18.30 3.78 -28.98
CA LEU A 87 -19.74 3.75 -29.17
C LEU A 87 -20.42 4.50 -28.02
N PRO A 88 -21.57 5.13 -28.25
CA PRO A 88 -22.31 5.79 -27.19
C PRO A 88 -22.75 4.80 -26.12
N VAL A 89 -22.44 5.13 -24.88
CA VAL A 89 -22.87 4.37 -23.69
C VAL A 89 -24.06 5.12 -23.07
N ASN A 90 -25.22 4.43 -22.98
CA ASN A 90 -26.48 5.06 -22.54
C ASN A 90 -26.67 4.96 -21.03
N ARG A 91 -26.18 3.88 -20.42
CA ARG A 91 -26.32 3.63 -18.98
C ARG A 91 -25.08 2.93 -18.46
N THR A 92 -24.68 3.31 -17.26
CA THR A 92 -23.51 2.71 -16.60
C THR A 92 -23.83 2.49 -15.14
N ASP A 93 -23.72 1.26 -14.68
CA ASP A 93 -23.88 0.85 -13.30
C ASP A 93 -22.57 0.22 -12.78
N VAL A 94 -21.91 0.87 -11.83
CA VAL A 94 -20.69 0.34 -11.21
C VAL A 94 -21.05 -0.61 -10.08
N VAL A 95 -20.65 -1.89 -10.23
CA VAL A 95 -20.81 -2.90 -9.20
C VAL A 95 -19.53 -2.96 -8.36
N LYS A 96 -19.62 -2.43 -7.15
CA LYS A 96 -18.47 -2.32 -6.26
C LYS A 96 -17.79 -3.68 -6.03
N GLY A 97 -16.51 -3.75 -6.35
CA GLY A 97 -15.69 -4.97 -6.24
C GLY A 97 -15.99 -6.03 -7.30
N GLY A 98 -16.86 -5.76 -8.27
CA GLY A 98 -17.21 -6.66 -9.37
C GLY A 98 -16.76 -6.15 -10.73
N GLY A 99 -17.05 -4.90 -11.03
CA GLY A 99 -16.81 -4.30 -12.33
C GLY A 99 -17.93 -3.32 -12.72
N ILE A 100 -18.23 -3.26 -14.01
CA ILE A 100 -19.17 -2.32 -14.59
C ILE A 100 -20.18 -3.04 -15.49
N VAL A 101 -21.43 -2.61 -15.45
CA VAL A 101 -22.48 -3.04 -16.39
C VAL A 101 -22.95 -1.79 -17.12
N ALA A 102 -22.96 -1.83 -18.43
CA ALA A 102 -23.35 -0.69 -19.27
C ALA A 102 -24.26 -1.12 -20.41
N GLU A 103 -25.02 -0.17 -20.93
CA GLU A 103 -25.81 -0.36 -22.15
C GLU A 103 -25.10 0.35 -23.31
N VAL A 104 -24.73 -0.42 -24.33
CA VAL A 104 -24.07 0.06 -25.54
C VAL A 104 -24.86 -0.40 -26.77
N GLN A 105 -25.39 0.55 -27.53
CA GLN A 105 -26.21 0.27 -28.73
C GLN A 105 -27.40 -0.70 -28.47
N GLY A 106 -28.03 -0.65 -27.29
CA GLY A 106 -29.12 -1.52 -26.91
C GLY A 106 -28.71 -2.91 -26.41
N HIS A 107 -27.41 -3.18 -26.29
CA HIS A 107 -26.87 -4.39 -25.70
C HIS A 107 -26.39 -4.16 -24.27
N GLU A 108 -26.67 -5.08 -23.38
CA GLU A 108 -26.11 -5.06 -22.02
C GLU A 108 -24.70 -5.65 -22.03
N VAL A 109 -23.73 -4.83 -21.65
CA VAL A 109 -22.31 -5.21 -21.61
C VAL A 109 -21.83 -5.22 -20.16
N ALA A 110 -21.40 -6.36 -19.68
CA ALA A 110 -20.81 -6.54 -18.36
C ALA A 110 -19.30 -6.75 -18.48
N VAL A 111 -18.50 -5.92 -17.80
CA VAL A 111 -17.05 -6.02 -17.78
C VAL A 111 -16.58 -6.09 -16.33
N GLY A 112 -15.88 -7.16 -15.97
CA GLY A 112 -15.38 -7.30 -14.60
C GLY A 112 -14.88 -8.71 -14.27
N ASN A 113 -14.94 -9.03 -12.98
CA ASN A 113 -14.48 -10.32 -12.45
C ASN A 113 -15.57 -11.41 -12.47
N ALA A 114 -15.21 -12.63 -12.03
CA ALA A 114 -16.14 -13.75 -11.97
C ALA A 114 -17.35 -13.48 -11.06
N LEU A 115 -17.18 -12.70 -9.98
CA LEU A 115 -18.28 -12.34 -9.09
C LEU A 115 -19.34 -11.47 -9.81
N LEU A 116 -18.91 -10.54 -10.68
CA LEU A 116 -19.83 -9.78 -11.51
C LEU A 116 -20.59 -10.70 -12.46
N MET A 117 -19.89 -11.61 -13.13
CA MET A 117 -20.51 -12.56 -14.07
C MET A 117 -21.57 -13.41 -13.36
N GLU A 118 -21.31 -13.92 -12.17
CA GLU A 118 -22.26 -14.66 -11.35
C GLU A 118 -23.50 -13.80 -11.01
N LYS A 119 -23.30 -12.55 -10.58
CA LYS A 119 -24.40 -11.62 -10.27
C LYS A 119 -25.26 -11.28 -11.49
N GLN A 120 -24.66 -11.26 -12.68
CA GLN A 120 -25.36 -11.03 -13.95
C GLN A 120 -25.94 -12.31 -14.55
N GLY A 121 -25.83 -13.46 -13.89
CA GLY A 121 -26.32 -14.73 -14.38
C GLY A 121 -25.58 -15.28 -15.60
N VAL A 122 -24.35 -14.80 -15.85
CA VAL A 122 -23.50 -15.26 -16.95
C VAL A 122 -22.93 -16.63 -16.61
N PHE A 123 -23.16 -17.62 -17.47
CA PHE A 123 -22.64 -18.97 -17.28
C PHE A 123 -21.15 -19.04 -17.65
N LEU A 124 -20.33 -19.52 -16.71
CA LEU A 124 -18.91 -19.81 -16.93
C LEU A 124 -18.72 -21.30 -17.13
N SER A 125 -18.36 -21.72 -18.35
CA SER A 125 -18.08 -23.13 -18.66
C SER A 125 -16.84 -23.65 -17.93
N GLU A 126 -16.66 -24.96 -17.82
CA GLU A 126 -15.44 -25.54 -17.22
C GLU A 126 -14.15 -25.14 -17.95
N LYS A 127 -14.23 -24.93 -19.28
CA LYS A 127 -13.10 -24.39 -20.06
C LYS A 127 -12.74 -22.98 -19.62
N VAL A 128 -13.71 -22.10 -19.45
CA VAL A 128 -13.50 -20.72 -18.98
C VAL A 128 -12.92 -20.73 -17.58
N LYS A 129 -13.43 -21.54 -16.67
CA LYS A 129 -12.89 -21.67 -15.31
C LYS A 129 -11.44 -22.14 -15.32
N ALA A 130 -11.09 -23.12 -16.16
CA ALA A 130 -9.71 -23.58 -16.32
C ALA A 130 -8.78 -22.50 -16.87
N ASP A 131 -9.24 -21.71 -17.85
CA ASP A 131 -8.48 -20.58 -18.38
C ASP A 131 -8.27 -19.48 -17.30
N ILE A 132 -9.28 -19.19 -16.49
CA ILE A 132 -9.18 -18.28 -15.33
C ILE A 132 -8.13 -18.78 -14.34
N GLU A 133 -8.18 -20.06 -13.95
CA GLU A 133 -7.22 -20.65 -13.00
C GLU A 133 -5.80 -20.59 -13.55
N ARG A 134 -5.60 -20.91 -14.83
CA ARG A 134 -4.29 -20.87 -15.48
C ARG A 134 -3.70 -19.46 -15.48
N LEU A 135 -4.46 -18.48 -15.96
CA LEU A 135 -3.99 -17.08 -16.02
C LEU A 135 -3.77 -16.50 -14.62
N SER A 136 -4.63 -16.85 -13.66
CA SER A 136 -4.48 -16.43 -12.27
C SER A 136 -3.22 -17.02 -11.64
N ALA A 137 -2.91 -18.30 -11.91
CA ALA A 137 -1.70 -18.95 -11.42
C ALA A 137 -0.42 -18.31 -11.96
N ASP A 138 -0.50 -17.66 -13.12
CA ASP A 138 0.57 -16.84 -13.71
C ASP A 138 0.61 -15.39 -13.18
N GLY A 139 -0.25 -15.04 -12.22
CA GLY A 139 -0.27 -13.72 -11.57
C GLY A 139 -1.04 -12.65 -12.35
N ASN A 140 -1.88 -13.03 -13.33
CA ASN A 140 -2.73 -12.09 -14.05
C ASN A 140 -4.00 -11.77 -13.24
N SER A 141 -4.40 -10.52 -13.24
CA SER A 141 -5.76 -10.10 -12.90
C SER A 141 -6.69 -10.50 -14.05
N ILE A 142 -7.90 -10.95 -13.72
CA ILE A 142 -8.85 -11.48 -14.71
C ILE A 142 -9.92 -10.45 -15.02
N VAL A 143 -10.09 -10.14 -16.31
CA VAL A 143 -11.19 -9.31 -16.83
C VAL A 143 -12.02 -10.14 -17.79
N LEU A 144 -13.30 -10.27 -17.46
CA LEU A 144 -14.31 -10.96 -18.26
C LEU A 144 -15.23 -9.94 -18.91
N THR A 145 -15.58 -10.18 -20.16
CA THR A 145 -16.57 -9.37 -20.89
C THR A 145 -17.71 -10.27 -21.37
N ALA A 146 -18.93 -9.91 -20.98
CA ALA A 146 -20.14 -10.59 -21.40
C ALA A 146 -21.10 -9.59 -22.05
N ILE A 147 -21.78 -10.03 -23.13
CA ILE A 147 -22.78 -9.26 -23.86
C ILE A 147 -24.09 -10.03 -23.81
N ASP A 148 -25.17 -9.36 -23.38
CA ASP A 148 -26.51 -9.94 -23.25
C ASP A 148 -26.54 -11.27 -22.48
N GLY A 149 -25.73 -11.38 -21.43
CA GLY A 149 -25.64 -12.55 -20.55
C GLY A 149 -24.78 -13.71 -21.09
N GLU A 150 -24.14 -13.54 -22.24
CA GLU A 150 -23.21 -14.53 -22.80
C GLU A 150 -21.76 -14.08 -22.62
N LEU A 151 -20.90 -14.97 -22.11
CA LEU A 151 -19.47 -14.68 -22.00
C LEU A 151 -18.78 -14.69 -23.37
N ASN A 152 -18.15 -13.58 -23.74
CA ASN A 152 -17.50 -13.41 -25.02
C ASN A 152 -15.97 -13.39 -24.96
N LEU A 153 -15.41 -12.80 -23.90
CA LEU A 153 -13.98 -12.52 -23.83
C LEU A 153 -13.42 -12.69 -22.43
N LEU A 154 -12.19 -13.19 -22.35
CA LEU A 154 -11.37 -13.17 -21.13
C LEU A 154 -10.04 -12.48 -21.46
N MET A 155 -9.65 -11.50 -20.65
CA MET A 155 -8.33 -10.88 -20.71
C MET A 155 -7.57 -11.17 -19.42
N GLY A 156 -6.31 -11.64 -19.55
CA GLY A 156 -5.34 -11.63 -18.47
C GLY A 156 -4.61 -10.30 -18.48
N VAL A 157 -4.71 -9.57 -17.38
CA VAL A 157 -4.08 -8.25 -17.23
C VAL A 157 -3.02 -8.31 -16.15
N ARG A 158 -1.83 -7.83 -16.44
CA ARG A 158 -0.72 -7.84 -15.49
C ARG A 158 -0.23 -6.43 -15.24
N ASP A 159 -0.17 -6.06 -13.98
CA ASP A 159 0.48 -4.83 -13.53
C ASP A 159 1.91 -5.17 -13.08
N GLN A 160 2.87 -4.45 -13.63
CA GLN A 160 4.28 -4.71 -13.38
C GLN A 160 4.65 -4.43 -11.92
N LEU A 161 5.33 -5.38 -11.27
CA LEU A 161 5.91 -5.18 -9.94
C LEU A 161 6.92 -4.01 -9.99
N ARG A 162 6.96 -3.23 -8.94
CA ARG A 162 7.95 -2.14 -8.83
C ARG A 162 9.36 -2.73 -8.81
N PRO A 163 10.33 -2.10 -9.50
CA PRO A 163 11.72 -2.53 -9.46
C PRO A 163 12.24 -2.63 -8.03
N GLY A 164 12.89 -3.73 -7.69
CA GLY A 164 13.52 -3.93 -6.40
C GLY A 164 12.57 -4.14 -5.21
N VAL A 165 11.25 -4.26 -5.43
CA VAL A 165 10.27 -4.41 -4.34
C VAL A 165 10.56 -5.61 -3.46
N LYS A 166 10.97 -6.74 -4.04
CA LYS A 166 11.30 -7.97 -3.30
C LYS A 166 12.44 -7.76 -2.30
N GLU A 167 13.49 -7.07 -2.72
CA GLU A 167 14.64 -6.75 -1.86
C GLU A 167 14.22 -5.83 -0.70
N GLN A 168 13.32 -4.88 -0.96
CA GLN A 168 12.82 -3.97 0.09
C GLN A 168 11.98 -4.73 1.12
N LEU A 169 11.14 -5.66 0.69
CA LEU A 169 10.37 -6.52 1.58
C LEU A 169 11.30 -7.40 2.45
N GLN A 170 12.38 -7.92 1.90
CA GLN A 170 13.39 -8.66 2.66
C GLN A 170 14.10 -7.77 3.69
N ARG A 171 14.40 -6.49 3.35
CA ARG A 171 14.97 -5.53 4.30
C ARG A 171 14.04 -5.25 5.47
N LEU A 172 12.72 -5.13 5.22
CA LEU A 172 11.73 -4.99 6.29
C LEU A 172 11.73 -6.19 7.25
N LYS A 173 11.84 -7.42 6.72
CA LYS A 173 11.97 -8.63 7.55
C LYS A 173 13.22 -8.57 8.44
N LYS A 174 14.36 -8.14 7.90
CA LYS A 174 15.60 -7.93 8.68
C LYS A 174 15.44 -6.88 9.78
N GLN A 175 14.54 -5.92 9.59
CA GLN A 175 14.19 -4.91 10.60
C GLN A 175 13.16 -5.39 11.63
N LYS A 176 12.91 -6.71 11.72
CA LYS A 176 12.00 -7.36 12.66
C LYS A 176 10.51 -7.09 12.41
N VAL A 177 10.13 -6.78 11.18
CA VAL A 177 8.73 -6.84 10.78
C VAL A 177 8.36 -8.30 10.60
N LYS A 178 7.44 -8.78 11.45
CA LYS A 178 7.07 -10.22 11.52
C LYS A 178 6.19 -10.64 10.36
N ASN A 179 5.25 -9.76 9.98
CA ASN A 179 4.24 -10.07 8.99
C ASN A 179 4.25 -9.02 7.87
N LEU A 180 4.46 -9.47 6.64
CA LEU A 180 4.28 -8.70 5.41
C LEU A 180 3.12 -9.33 4.65
N VAL A 181 2.02 -8.61 4.55
CA VAL A 181 0.74 -9.13 4.06
C VAL A 181 0.24 -8.29 2.90
N MET A 182 -0.19 -8.92 1.82
CA MET A 182 -0.84 -8.24 0.70
C MET A 182 -2.36 -8.39 0.78
N LEU A 183 -3.08 -7.31 0.55
CA LEU A 183 -4.53 -7.26 0.43
C LEU A 183 -4.89 -6.78 -0.97
N SER A 184 -5.74 -7.51 -1.68
CA SER A 184 -6.10 -7.19 -3.07
C SER A 184 -7.55 -7.53 -3.38
N GLY A 185 -8.14 -6.79 -4.31
CA GLY A 185 -9.44 -7.13 -4.91
C GLY A 185 -9.36 -8.21 -5.99
N ASP A 186 -8.15 -8.61 -6.42
CA ASP A 186 -7.98 -9.72 -7.36
C ASP A 186 -8.37 -11.05 -6.74
N ASN A 187 -8.65 -12.05 -7.58
CA ASN A 187 -8.92 -13.39 -7.10
C ASN A 187 -7.73 -14.00 -6.34
N GLN A 188 -8.02 -14.94 -5.44
CA GLN A 188 -7.01 -15.52 -4.56
C GLN A 188 -5.86 -16.18 -5.34
N GLY A 189 -6.14 -16.82 -6.49
CA GLY A 189 -5.11 -17.45 -7.32
C GLY A 189 -4.05 -16.45 -7.83
N THR A 190 -4.48 -15.29 -8.31
CA THR A 190 -3.60 -14.20 -8.73
C THR A 190 -2.77 -13.69 -7.57
N VAL A 191 -3.40 -13.48 -6.42
CA VAL A 191 -2.77 -12.97 -5.21
C VAL A 191 -1.73 -13.94 -4.66
N ASP A 192 -2.02 -15.24 -4.68
CA ASP A 192 -1.08 -16.29 -4.26
C ASP A 192 0.17 -16.35 -5.16
N ALA A 193 -0.02 -16.18 -6.48
CA ALA A 193 1.10 -16.17 -7.42
C ALA A 193 2.05 -14.99 -7.16
N VAL A 194 1.51 -13.78 -7.01
CA VAL A 194 2.28 -12.57 -6.71
C VAL A 194 2.94 -12.67 -5.32
N SER A 195 2.23 -13.21 -4.34
CA SER A 195 2.75 -13.42 -2.98
C SER A 195 3.97 -14.34 -2.95
N ARG A 196 3.93 -15.44 -3.71
CA ARG A 196 5.09 -16.35 -3.85
C ARG A 196 6.28 -15.66 -4.50
N GLU A 197 6.05 -14.90 -5.57
CA GLU A 197 7.09 -14.15 -6.28
C GLU A 197 7.80 -13.16 -5.34
N LEU A 198 7.03 -12.45 -4.49
CA LEU A 198 7.53 -11.45 -3.56
C LEU A 198 8.05 -12.02 -2.25
N GLY A 199 7.73 -13.28 -1.92
CA GLY A 199 8.09 -13.90 -0.65
C GLY A 199 7.37 -13.28 0.55
N LEU A 200 6.07 -12.95 0.40
CA LEU A 200 5.24 -12.39 1.47
C LEU A 200 4.87 -13.45 2.50
N THR A 201 4.51 -13.00 3.71
CA THR A 201 4.07 -13.89 4.79
C THR A 201 2.70 -14.48 4.50
N LYS A 202 1.75 -13.63 4.06
CA LYS A 202 0.38 -13.97 3.69
C LYS A 202 -0.14 -13.02 2.60
N ALA A 203 -1.19 -13.45 1.91
CA ALA A 203 -1.88 -12.62 0.95
C ALA A 203 -3.36 -13.00 0.89
N TYR A 204 -4.22 -12.02 0.74
CA TYR A 204 -5.68 -12.19 0.71
C TYR A 204 -6.23 -11.53 -0.54
N GLY A 205 -6.92 -12.32 -1.34
CA GLY A 205 -7.64 -11.90 -2.54
C GLY A 205 -9.12 -11.65 -2.27
N ASP A 206 -9.84 -11.32 -3.34
CA ASP A 206 -11.31 -11.12 -3.33
C ASP A 206 -11.80 -10.11 -2.28
N MET A 207 -10.95 -9.12 -1.92
CA MET A 207 -11.25 -8.15 -0.87
C MET A 207 -11.90 -6.88 -1.39
N LEU A 208 -13.03 -6.52 -0.82
CA LEU A 208 -13.61 -5.18 -0.95
C LEU A 208 -12.85 -4.17 -0.08
N PRO A 209 -12.95 -2.86 -0.35
CA PRO A 209 -12.33 -1.83 0.49
C PRO A 209 -12.71 -1.94 1.97
N LYS A 210 -13.97 -2.32 2.26
CA LYS A 210 -14.43 -2.59 3.62
C LYS A 210 -13.72 -3.78 4.27
N ASP A 211 -13.51 -4.86 3.52
CA ASP A 211 -12.82 -6.06 4.03
C ASP A 211 -11.38 -5.74 4.42
N LYS A 212 -10.70 -4.90 3.64
CA LYS A 212 -9.34 -4.42 3.95
C LYS A 212 -9.33 -3.65 5.28
N SER A 213 -10.25 -2.72 5.48
CA SER A 213 -10.33 -1.94 6.74
C SER A 213 -10.72 -2.81 7.93
N ASP A 214 -11.65 -3.75 7.76
CA ASP A 214 -12.02 -4.73 8.78
C ASP A 214 -10.84 -5.65 9.13
N HIS A 215 -9.99 -5.97 8.16
CA HIS A 215 -8.78 -6.76 8.40
C HIS A 215 -7.76 -5.99 9.24
N VAL A 216 -7.54 -4.71 8.97
CA VAL A 216 -6.70 -3.82 9.80
C VAL A 216 -7.21 -3.83 11.24
N LYS A 217 -8.51 -3.59 11.43
CA LYS A 217 -9.14 -3.56 12.76
C LYS A 217 -8.93 -4.85 13.54
N ARG A 218 -9.19 -6.00 12.92
CA ARG A 218 -9.00 -7.32 13.55
C ARG A 218 -7.56 -7.58 13.99
N LEU A 219 -6.56 -7.15 13.22
CA LEU A 219 -5.16 -7.32 13.59
C LEU A 219 -4.79 -6.43 14.77
N LYS A 220 -5.28 -5.20 14.83
CA LYS A 220 -5.09 -4.30 15.97
C LYS A 220 -5.74 -4.85 17.24
N GLU A 221 -6.96 -5.38 17.14
CA GLU A 221 -7.67 -6.03 18.26
C GLU A 221 -6.91 -7.26 18.81
N LYS A 222 -6.11 -7.92 17.97
CA LYS A 222 -5.19 -9.00 18.37
C LYS A 222 -3.87 -8.49 18.97
N GLY A 223 -3.73 -7.19 19.20
CA GLY A 223 -2.55 -6.57 19.80
C GLY A 223 -1.36 -6.38 18.83
N GLN A 224 -1.57 -6.50 17.54
CA GLN A 224 -0.54 -6.19 16.54
C GLN A 224 -0.45 -4.68 16.31
N THR A 225 0.76 -4.20 16.06
CA THR A 225 0.99 -2.80 15.63
C THR A 225 1.08 -2.79 14.10
N VAL A 226 0.06 -2.24 13.48
CA VAL A 226 -0.20 -2.39 12.05
C VAL A 226 0.12 -1.11 11.28
N ALA A 227 0.96 -1.21 10.24
CA ALA A 227 1.06 -0.22 9.20
C ALA A 227 0.28 -0.68 7.97
N PHE A 228 -0.34 0.26 7.26
CA PHE A 228 -0.99 0.02 5.97
C PHE A 228 -0.36 0.90 4.90
N VAL A 229 0.01 0.32 3.77
CA VAL A 229 0.61 1.02 2.62
C VAL A 229 -0.36 0.96 1.45
N GLY A 230 -0.76 2.12 0.94
CA GLY A 230 -1.70 2.25 -0.18
C GLY A 230 -1.52 3.55 -0.96
N ASP A 231 -2.20 3.69 -2.09
CA ASP A 231 -2.11 4.85 -2.98
C ASP A 231 -3.44 5.49 -3.34
N GLY A 232 -4.56 4.82 -3.10
CA GLY A 232 -5.85 5.17 -3.64
C GLY A 232 -6.90 5.65 -2.63
N VAL A 233 -7.96 6.23 -3.18
CA VAL A 233 -9.17 6.66 -2.42
C VAL A 233 -9.80 5.46 -1.70
N ASN A 234 -9.78 4.30 -2.32
CA ASN A 234 -10.35 3.06 -1.76
C ASN A 234 -9.62 2.57 -0.51
N ASP A 235 -8.39 2.98 -0.31
CA ASP A 235 -7.55 2.57 0.81
C ASP A 235 -7.60 3.57 1.98
N SER A 236 -8.18 4.75 1.78
CA SER A 236 -8.26 5.81 2.81
C SER A 236 -8.82 5.33 4.15
N PRO A 237 -9.89 4.49 4.20
CA PRO A 237 -10.36 3.93 5.46
C PRO A 237 -9.32 3.02 6.15
N SER A 238 -8.57 2.25 5.38
CA SER A 238 -7.51 1.37 5.91
C SER A 238 -6.31 2.17 6.39
N LEU A 239 -5.92 3.23 5.66
CA LEU A 239 -4.86 4.17 6.03
C LEU A 239 -5.18 4.87 7.36
N ALA A 240 -6.42 5.34 7.53
CA ALA A 240 -6.87 6.02 8.75
C ALA A 240 -6.97 5.09 9.96
N LEU A 241 -7.34 3.82 9.77
CA LEU A 241 -7.52 2.84 10.84
C LEU A 241 -6.22 2.20 11.32
N ALA A 242 -5.20 2.12 10.47
CA ALA A 242 -3.90 1.57 10.83
C ALA A 242 -3.25 2.39 11.96
N ASP A 243 -2.32 1.78 12.71
CA ASP A 243 -1.50 2.53 13.68
C ASP A 243 -0.57 3.50 12.94
N VAL A 244 -0.16 3.14 11.71
CA VAL A 244 0.58 4.02 10.80
C VAL A 244 0.04 3.85 9.38
N GLY A 245 -0.61 4.88 8.86
CA GLY A 245 -1.00 4.96 7.45
C GLY A 245 0.14 5.50 6.59
N ILE A 246 0.52 4.77 5.55
CA ILE A 246 1.64 5.12 4.66
C ILE A 246 1.11 5.28 3.23
N ALA A 247 1.15 6.50 2.70
CA ALA A 247 0.75 6.78 1.33
C ALA A 247 1.93 6.79 0.36
N MET A 248 1.69 6.29 -0.85
CA MET A 248 2.60 6.49 -1.99
C MET A 248 2.46 7.93 -2.49
N GLY A 249 3.57 8.61 -2.74
CA GLY A 249 3.57 10.05 -3.08
C GLY A 249 2.94 10.42 -4.42
N GLY A 250 2.72 9.44 -5.30
CA GLY A 250 1.91 9.59 -6.53
C GLY A 250 0.45 9.17 -6.35
N GLY A 251 0.03 8.86 -5.12
CA GLY A 251 -1.34 8.50 -4.79
C GLY A 251 -2.29 9.71 -4.80
N THR A 252 -3.54 9.47 -4.49
CA THR A 252 -4.55 10.53 -4.46
C THR A 252 -4.32 11.50 -3.31
N ASP A 253 -4.76 12.75 -3.47
CA ASP A 253 -4.67 13.78 -2.42
C ASP A 253 -5.33 13.30 -1.12
N VAL A 254 -6.45 12.59 -1.21
CA VAL A 254 -7.17 12.03 -0.06
C VAL A 254 -6.32 10.99 0.68
N ALA A 255 -5.64 10.09 -0.05
CA ALA A 255 -4.75 9.11 0.56
C ALA A 255 -3.55 9.79 1.23
N ILE A 256 -2.96 10.79 0.58
CA ILE A 256 -1.86 11.58 1.12
C ILE A 256 -2.31 12.33 2.39
N GLU A 257 -3.46 12.98 2.36
CA GLU A 257 -3.99 13.72 3.50
C GLU A 257 -4.29 12.83 4.71
N THR A 258 -4.87 11.66 4.47
CA THR A 258 -5.27 10.69 5.50
C THR A 258 -4.09 9.92 6.11
N SER A 259 -2.94 9.88 5.43
CA SER A 259 -1.77 9.11 5.87
C SER A 259 -0.94 9.83 6.92
N ASP A 260 -0.17 9.05 7.69
CA ASP A 260 0.80 9.53 8.69
C ASP A 260 2.21 9.69 8.08
N VAL A 261 2.51 8.88 7.07
CA VAL A 261 3.79 8.85 6.36
C VAL A 261 3.52 8.92 4.86
N VAL A 262 4.32 9.70 4.14
CA VAL A 262 4.28 9.75 2.67
C VAL A 262 5.63 9.36 2.10
N LEU A 263 5.65 8.37 1.20
CA LEU A 263 6.83 7.98 0.43
C LEU A 263 6.86 8.79 -0.87
N MET A 264 7.69 9.81 -0.90
CA MET A 264 7.79 10.72 -2.05
C MET A 264 8.15 9.98 -3.35
N ASN A 265 7.63 10.48 -4.47
CA ASN A 265 7.82 9.91 -5.80
C ASN A 265 7.39 8.43 -5.94
N SER A 266 6.47 7.98 -5.08
CA SER A 266 6.01 6.58 -5.04
C SER A 266 7.15 5.55 -4.94
N ASP A 267 8.24 5.92 -4.27
CA ASP A 267 9.43 5.08 -4.16
C ASP A 267 9.36 4.17 -2.92
N ILE A 268 8.91 2.94 -3.12
CA ILE A 268 8.81 1.95 -2.04
C ILE A 268 10.17 1.61 -1.41
N SER A 269 11.29 1.89 -2.09
CA SER A 269 12.63 1.68 -1.54
C SER A 269 12.90 2.57 -0.32
N ARG A 270 12.11 3.62 -0.14
CA ARG A 270 12.16 4.52 1.02
C ARG A 270 11.53 3.91 2.27
N LEU A 271 10.67 2.91 2.15
CA LEU A 271 9.95 2.33 3.29
C LEU A 271 10.88 1.70 4.33
N PRO A 272 11.88 0.85 3.99
CA PRO A 272 12.83 0.34 4.96
C PRO A 272 13.68 1.45 5.61
N HIS A 273 14.04 2.49 4.85
CA HIS A 273 14.73 3.66 5.40
C HIS A 273 13.84 4.39 6.41
N ALA A 274 12.59 4.64 6.09
CA ALA A 274 11.63 5.29 6.96
C ALA A 274 11.44 4.53 8.28
N LEU A 275 11.25 3.21 8.22
CA LEU A 275 11.12 2.37 9.41
C LEU A 275 12.40 2.38 10.26
N GLY A 276 13.56 2.24 9.64
CA GLY A 276 14.84 2.27 10.33
C GLY A 276 15.10 3.63 11.00
N LEU A 277 14.78 4.71 10.32
CA LEU A 277 14.87 6.06 10.85
C LEU A 277 13.92 6.28 12.04
N ALA A 278 12.66 5.79 11.95
CA ALA A 278 11.71 5.84 13.05
C ALA A 278 12.25 5.10 14.29
N LYS A 279 12.80 3.90 14.10
CA LYS A 279 13.42 3.12 15.20
C LYS A 279 14.63 3.82 15.80
N ALA A 280 15.50 4.37 14.98
CA ALA A 280 16.68 5.13 15.44
C ALA A 280 16.26 6.38 16.21
N THR A 281 15.25 7.09 15.72
CA THR A 281 14.73 8.30 16.37
C THR A 281 14.07 7.97 17.70
N ALA A 282 13.25 6.92 17.77
CA ALA A 282 12.62 6.47 19.01
C ALA A 282 13.66 6.03 20.05
N LEU A 283 14.73 5.35 19.63
CA LEU A 283 15.83 4.98 20.51
C LEU A 283 16.57 6.22 21.02
N ASN A 284 16.86 7.17 20.15
CA ASN A 284 17.49 8.44 20.50
C ASN A 284 16.66 9.23 21.53
N MET A 285 15.36 9.27 21.37
CA MET A 285 14.44 9.90 22.34
C MET A 285 14.55 9.24 23.72
N LYS A 286 14.54 7.90 23.78
CA LYS A 286 14.70 7.16 25.05
C LYS A 286 16.05 7.46 25.71
N GLN A 287 17.13 7.53 24.92
CA GLN A 287 18.45 7.89 25.39
C GLN A 287 18.46 9.30 25.99
N ASN A 288 17.88 10.29 25.29
CA ASN A 288 17.80 11.66 25.74
C ASN A 288 16.99 11.81 27.02
N ILE A 289 15.88 11.10 27.14
CA ILE A 289 15.09 11.07 28.39
C ILE A 289 15.92 10.46 29.53
N ALA A 290 16.60 9.34 29.27
CA ALA A 290 17.43 8.70 30.29
C ALA A 290 18.59 9.59 30.75
N ILE A 291 19.23 10.32 29.83
CA ILE A 291 20.29 11.32 30.17
C ILE A 291 19.69 12.42 31.03
N ALA A 292 18.57 13.02 30.62
CA ALA A 292 17.96 14.13 31.36
C ALA A 292 17.54 13.72 32.77
N VAL A 293 16.84 12.59 32.90
CA VAL A 293 16.40 12.05 34.20
C VAL A 293 17.61 11.65 35.06
N GLY A 294 18.60 10.99 34.46
CA GLY A 294 19.82 10.56 35.17
C GLY A 294 20.60 11.75 35.74
N VAL A 295 20.75 12.84 34.98
CA VAL A 295 21.41 14.07 35.45
C VAL A 295 20.64 14.68 36.61
N VAL A 296 19.31 14.78 36.53
CA VAL A 296 18.49 15.32 37.64
C VAL A 296 18.64 14.48 38.90
N LEU A 297 18.60 13.15 38.78
CA LEU A 297 18.77 12.25 39.92
C LEU A 297 20.16 12.35 40.54
N LEU A 298 21.22 12.47 39.71
CA LEU A 298 22.59 12.65 40.18
C LEU A 298 22.78 14.00 40.92
N LEU A 299 22.20 15.06 40.41
CA LEU A 299 22.24 16.39 41.05
C LEU A 299 21.47 16.34 42.38
N PHE A 300 20.33 15.70 42.41
CA PHE A 300 19.52 15.54 43.61
C PHE A 300 20.28 14.74 44.71
N ALA A 301 20.87 13.61 44.30
CA ALA A 301 21.69 12.80 45.20
C ALA A 301 22.91 13.60 45.70
N GLY A 302 23.56 14.36 44.80
CA GLY A 302 24.71 15.23 45.14
C GLY A 302 24.38 16.27 46.21
N LEU A 303 23.17 16.83 46.23
CA LEU A 303 22.73 17.77 47.26
C LEU A 303 22.67 17.14 48.66
N PHE A 304 22.39 15.83 48.76
CA PHE A 304 22.29 15.13 50.08
C PHE A 304 23.63 14.57 50.54
N PHE A 305 24.50 14.15 49.65
CA PHE A 305 25.69 13.38 49.95
C PHE A 305 27.02 14.15 49.71
N SER A 306 26.97 15.39 49.21
CA SER A 306 28.16 16.13 48.85
C SER A 306 27.99 17.63 49.09
N SER A 307 28.94 18.21 49.80
CA SER A 307 29.04 19.66 49.97
C SER A 307 29.55 20.43 48.71
N TRP A 308 29.91 19.69 47.65
CA TRP A 308 30.43 20.25 46.42
C TRP A 308 29.33 20.69 45.43
N VAL A 309 28.14 20.18 45.58
CA VAL A 309 27.01 20.55 44.74
C VAL A 309 26.36 21.82 45.31
N ASN A 310 26.69 22.95 44.68
CA ASN A 310 26.03 24.23 44.93
C ASN A 310 25.18 24.61 43.71
N MET A 311 24.43 25.71 43.83
CA MET A 311 23.52 26.18 42.75
C MET A 311 24.27 26.41 41.44
N SER A 312 25.48 26.98 41.47
CA SER A 312 26.27 27.27 40.24
C SER A 312 26.74 25.99 39.55
N VAL A 313 27.20 24.99 40.32
CA VAL A 313 27.59 23.69 39.76
C VAL A 313 26.37 22.96 39.21
N GLY A 314 25.21 23.01 39.92
CA GLY A 314 23.97 22.44 39.43
C GLY A 314 23.51 23.03 38.11
N MET A 315 23.55 24.35 37.97
CA MET A 315 23.23 25.04 36.70
C MET A 315 24.19 24.65 35.59
N LEU A 316 25.47 24.62 35.83
CA LEU A 316 26.48 24.26 34.80
C LEU A 316 26.28 22.82 34.29
N VAL A 317 26.04 21.85 35.19
CA VAL A 317 25.79 20.46 34.84
C VAL A 317 24.48 20.32 34.07
N HIS A 318 23.46 21.07 34.45
CA HIS A 318 22.18 21.07 33.75
C HIS A 318 22.34 21.58 32.30
N GLU A 319 22.98 22.74 32.11
CA GLU A 319 23.26 23.33 30.78
C GLU A 319 24.14 22.39 29.93
N ALA A 320 25.15 21.77 30.51
CA ALA A 320 25.97 20.79 29.82
C ALA A 320 25.17 19.58 29.38
N SER A 321 24.21 19.14 30.18
CA SER A 321 23.34 18.02 29.80
C SER A 321 22.42 18.32 28.60
N ILE A 322 21.94 19.56 28.49
CA ILE A 322 21.16 20.03 27.33
C ILE A 322 22.02 19.94 26.07
N LEU A 323 23.26 20.38 26.10
CA LEU A 323 24.17 20.26 24.96
C LEU A 323 24.40 18.80 24.55
N VAL A 324 24.58 17.90 25.50
CA VAL A 324 24.72 16.44 25.23
C VAL A 324 23.46 15.90 24.55
N VAL A 325 22.27 16.24 25.01
CA VAL A 325 21.00 15.84 24.42
C VAL A 325 20.86 16.37 22.97
N ILE A 326 21.21 17.62 22.74
CA ILE A 326 21.20 18.23 21.40
C ILE A 326 22.17 17.49 20.46
N LEU A 327 23.40 17.29 20.88
CA LEU A 327 24.42 16.57 20.08
C LEU A 327 24.00 15.14 19.77
N ASN A 328 23.42 14.43 20.74
CA ASN A 328 22.88 13.10 20.52
C ASN A 328 21.73 13.12 19.50
N GLY A 329 20.84 14.11 19.56
CA GLY A 329 19.77 14.30 18.57
C GLY A 329 20.28 14.60 17.17
N MET A 330 21.35 15.40 17.05
CA MET A 330 21.95 15.75 15.75
C MET A 330 22.54 14.54 15.00
N ARG A 331 22.88 13.45 15.68
CA ARG A 331 23.33 12.19 15.02
C ARG A 331 22.31 11.67 14.03
N LEU A 332 21.02 11.92 14.25
CA LEU A 332 19.95 11.49 13.35
C LEU A 332 19.99 12.17 11.98
N LEU A 333 20.60 13.38 11.86
CA LEU A 333 20.77 14.04 10.56
C LEU A 333 21.66 13.24 9.61
N GLY A 334 22.61 12.49 10.16
CA GLY A 334 23.50 11.60 9.41
C GLY A 334 23.04 10.15 9.30
N TYR A 335 21.80 9.84 9.74
CA TYR A 335 21.31 8.48 9.67
C TYR A 335 21.26 7.98 8.22
N ARG A 336 21.88 6.83 7.98
CA ARG A 336 21.81 6.10 6.72
C ARG A 336 21.44 4.66 7.01
N GLN A 337 20.53 4.13 6.22
CA GLN A 337 20.20 2.70 6.32
C GLN A 337 21.45 1.87 5.96
N LYS A 338 21.83 0.94 6.82
CA LYS A 338 22.86 -0.04 6.48
C LYS A 338 22.35 -0.92 5.33
N LYS A 339 23.17 -1.09 4.29
CA LYS A 339 22.85 -1.95 3.13
C LYS A 339 22.69 -3.40 3.54
#